data_c1ed06f50f6255ca09587384570b0504
#
_entry.id   c1ed06f50f6255ca09587384570b0504
#
_cell.length_a   1.000
_cell.length_b   1.000
_cell.length_c   1.000
_cell.angle_alpha   90.00
_cell.angle_beta   90.00
_cell.angle_gamma   90.00
#
_symmetry.space_group_name_H-M   'P 1'
#
loop_
_entity.id
_entity.type
_entity.pdbx_description
1 polymer ?
#
loop_
_entity_poly.entity_id
_entity_poly.type
_entity_poly.pdbx_seq_one_letter_code
_entity_poly.pdbx_strand_id
1 'polypeptide(L)'
;MKRKVHCVIMGGGRGTRLYPLTKLRCKPAVPLAGKYRLVDIPISNCINSGYNRIYLLSQFNTASLHRHVQDAYRFDRFGKGFVEILSAEQTEHGDDWYQGTADAVRRNLIHFGADPNDVFVILSGDQLYRMDFSKMVKDHLKRGAEVTVAAKPVPLSEASGLGLLRIG
;
A
#
# COMPACT_ATOMS: atom_id res chain seq x y z
N MET A 1 -6.74 -24.06 7.57
CA MET A 1 -6.33 -23.38 6.31
C MET A 1 -5.11 -22.53 6.60
N LYS A 2 -4.18 -22.39 5.64
CA LYS A 2 -3.01 -21.50 5.81
C LYS A 2 -3.50 -20.05 5.65
N ARG A 3 -3.25 -19.20 6.64
CA ARG A 3 -3.59 -17.76 6.58
C ARG A 3 -2.91 -17.12 5.37
N LYS A 4 -3.66 -16.32 4.61
CA LYS A 4 -3.14 -15.53 3.51
C LYS A 4 -2.66 -14.18 4.03
N VAL A 5 -1.72 -13.58 3.33
CA VAL A 5 -1.28 -12.21 3.61
C VAL A 5 -1.65 -11.35 2.41
N HIS A 6 -2.41 -10.30 2.66
CA HIS A 6 -2.84 -9.32 1.69
C HIS A 6 -2.06 -8.03 1.92
N CYS A 7 -1.27 -7.61 0.92
CA CYS A 7 -0.57 -6.34 0.97
C CYS A 7 -1.44 -5.25 0.33
N VAL A 8 -1.72 -4.20 1.08
CA VAL A 8 -2.52 -3.06 0.60
C VAL A 8 -1.63 -1.83 0.59
N ILE A 9 -1.30 -1.37 -0.61
CA ILE A 9 -0.45 -0.20 -0.83
C ILE A 9 -1.36 1.00 -1.10
N MET A 10 -1.27 2.02 -0.25
CA MET A 10 -2.07 3.22 -0.37
C MET A 10 -1.42 4.20 -1.34
N GLY A 11 -2.00 4.31 -2.52
CA GLY A 11 -1.56 5.21 -3.58
C GLY A 11 -1.90 6.70 -3.36
N GLY A 12 -2.36 7.04 -2.19
CA GLY A 12 -2.70 8.30 -1.52
C GLY A 12 -2.75 9.59 -2.35
N GLY A 13 -3.17 10.63 -1.80
CA GLY A 13 -3.32 12.05 -2.07
C GLY A 13 -2.80 12.68 -3.38
N ARG A 14 -3.16 13.96 -3.57
CA ARG A 14 -2.84 14.77 -4.78
C ARG A 14 -1.33 14.95 -5.02
N GLY A 15 -0.47 14.69 -4.02
CA GLY A 15 0.99 14.76 -4.17
C GLY A 15 1.53 16.17 -4.44
N THR A 16 0.87 17.21 -3.97
CA THR A 16 1.18 18.63 -4.25
C THR A 16 2.61 19.03 -3.91
N ARG A 17 3.22 18.38 -2.90
CA ARG A 17 4.62 18.63 -2.50
C ARG A 17 5.65 18.22 -3.56
N LEU A 18 5.27 17.36 -4.51
CA LEU A 18 6.13 16.92 -5.62
C LEU A 18 5.77 17.59 -6.96
N TYR A 19 5.00 18.69 -6.93
CA TYR A 19 4.74 19.45 -8.14
C TYR A 19 6.06 20.01 -8.72
N PRO A 20 6.30 19.98 -10.05
CA PRO A 20 5.35 19.63 -11.14
C PRO A 20 5.30 18.15 -11.50
N LEU A 21 6.05 17.26 -10.85
CA LEU A 21 6.11 15.83 -11.17
C LEU A 21 4.74 15.13 -11.08
N THR A 22 3.88 15.65 -10.20
CA THR A 22 2.53 15.12 -9.95
C THR A 22 1.42 15.86 -10.72
N LYS A 23 1.76 16.75 -11.66
CA LYS A 23 0.77 17.50 -12.45
C LYS A 23 -0.19 16.59 -13.24
N LEU A 24 0.35 15.53 -13.86
CA LEU A 24 -0.38 14.63 -14.76
C LEU A 24 -0.38 13.16 -14.28
N ARG A 25 0.09 12.91 -13.06
CA ARG A 25 0.20 11.55 -12.50
C ARG A 25 0.07 11.56 -10.99
N CYS A 26 -0.42 10.47 -10.43
CA CYS A 26 -0.42 10.28 -8.98
C CYS A 26 0.99 10.11 -8.42
N LYS A 27 1.18 10.37 -7.14
CA LYS A 27 2.49 10.30 -6.46
C LYS A 27 3.19 8.95 -6.64
N PRO A 28 2.53 7.79 -6.49
CA PRO A 28 3.16 6.48 -6.73
C PRO A 28 3.71 6.28 -8.13
N ALA A 29 3.13 6.97 -9.12
CA ALA A 29 3.55 6.88 -10.52
C ALA A 29 4.72 7.82 -10.89
N VAL A 30 5.27 8.57 -9.93
CA VAL A 30 6.43 9.43 -10.18
C VAL A 30 7.65 8.57 -10.52
N PRO A 31 8.36 8.87 -11.64
CA PRO A 31 9.56 8.13 -12.05
C PRO A 31 10.66 8.17 -11.00
N LEU A 32 11.33 7.04 -10.83
CA LEU A 32 12.47 6.85 -9.96
C LEU A 32 13.60 6.15 -10.74
N ALA A 33 14.80 6.69 -10.71
CA ALA A 33 16.00 6.13 -11.36
C ALA A 33 15.76 5.74 -12.85
N GLY A 34 15.01 6.54 -13.59
CA GLY A 34 14.76 6.38 -15.02
C GLY A 34 13.78 5.27 -15.39
N LYS A 35 13.92 4.09 -14.83
CA LYS A 35 13.15 2.88 -15.19
C LYS A 35 11.97 2.64 -14.25
N TYR A 36 12.14 2.91 -12.97
CA TYR A 36 11.18 2.58 -11.92
C TYR A 36 10.22 3.73 -11.61
N ARG A 37 9.24 3.44 -10.76
CA ARG A 37 8.36 4.41 -10.14
C ARG A 37 8.39 4.24 -8.62
N LEU A 38 7.96 5.25 -7.89
CA LEU A 38 7.94 5.19 -6.41
C LEU A 38 7.25 3.94 -5.88
N VAL A 39 6.14 3.54 -6.49
CA VAL A 39 5.35 2.37 -6.10
C VAL A 39 6.10 1.04 -6.23
N ASP A 40 7.13 0.98 -7.08
CA ASP A 40 7.90 -0.26 -7.27
C ASP A 40 8.65 -0.67 -6.01
N ILE A 41 8.97 0.28 -5.14
CA ILE A 41 9.66 -0.02 -3.87
C ILE A 41 8.77 -0.84 -2.92
N PRO A 42 7.56 -0.38 -2.52
CA PRO A 42 6.70 -1.20 -1.68
C PRO A 42 6.24 -2.50 -2.35
N ILE A 43 5.98 -2.52 -3.66
CA ILE A 43 5.64 -3.74 -4.39
C ILE A 43 6.80 -4.75 -4.31
N SER A 44 8.02 -4.31 -4.60
CA SER A 44 9.21 -5.17 -4.53
C SER A 44 9.46 -5.70 -3.12
N ASN A 45 9.26 -4.88 -2.09
CA ASN A 45 9.36 -5.34 -0.69
C ASN A 45 8.33 -6.44 -0.38
N CYS A 46 7.08 -6.31 -0.86
CA CYS A 46 6.06 -7.36 -0.69
C CYS A 46 6.48 -8.66 -1.37
N ILE A 47 6.88 -8.59 -2.65
CA ILE A 47 7.28 -9.76 -3.44
C ILE A 47 8.50 -10.43 -2.80
N ASN A 48 9.52 -9.68 -2.42
CA ASN A 48 10.73 -10.18 -1.77
C ASN A 48 10.46 -10.77 -0.37
N SER A 49 9.37 -10.35 0.27
CA SER A 49 8.88 -10.94 1.54
C SER A 49 8.06 -12.21 1.33
N GLY A 50 7.84 -12.64 0.07
CA GLY A 50 7.03 -13.80 -0.29
C GLY A 50 5.52 -13.53 -0.33
N TYR A 51 5.10 -12.27 -0.38
CA TYR A 51 3.70 -11.84 -0.41
C TYR A 51 3.32 -11.30 -1.79
N ASN A 52 2.58 -12.12 -2.55
CA ASN A 52 2.26 -11.86 -3.95
C ASN A 52 0.80 -11.41 -4.18
N ARG A 53 0.01 -11.23 -3.11
CA ARG A 53 -1.35 -10.69 -3.18
C ARG A 53 -1.30 -9.22 -2.84
N ILE A 54 -1.22 -8.37 -3.85
CA ILE A 54 -0.92 -6.95 -3.69
C ILE A 54 -2.05 -6.14 -4.30
N TYR A 55 -2.68 -5.31 -3.48
CA TYR A 55 -3.69 -4.34 -3.88
C TYR A 55 -3.09 -2.94 -3.79
N LEU A 56 -3.35 -2.14 -4.79
CA LEU A 56 -2.90 -0.76 -4.87
C LEU A 56 -4.11 0.16 -4.92
N LEU A 57 -4.38 0.84 -3.81
CA LEU A 57 -5.51 1.77 -3.71
C LEU A 57 -5.12 3.14 -4.28
N SER A 58 -5.83 3.62 -5.28
CA SER A 58 -5.56 4.92 -5.89
C SER A 58 -6.85 5.64 -6.27
N GLN A 59 -6.83 6.98 -6.27
CA GLN A 59 -8.02 7.76 -6.61
C GLN A 59 -7.78 8.93 -7.58
N PHE A 60 -6.54 9.37 -7.79
CA PHE A 60 -6.22 10.52 -8.65
C PHE A 60 -5.21 10.16 -9.72
N ASN A 61 -5.41 10.65 -10.96
CA ASN A 61 -4.46 10.55 -12.08
C ASN A 61 -3.83 9.15 -12.26
N THR A 62 -4.67 8.12 -12.27
CA THR A 62 -4.26 6.71 -12.16
C THR A 62 -3.78 6.10 -13.48
N ALA A 63 -4.10 6.68 -14.65
CA ALA A 63 -3.85 6.08 -15.96
C ALA A 63 -2.38 5.66 -16.17
N SER A 64 -1.42 6.52 -15.81
CA SER A 64 0.00 6.18 -15.95
C SER A 64 0.46 5.12 -14.95
N LEU A 65 -0.19 5.02 -13.80
CA LEU A 65 0.06 3.98 -12.80
C LEU A 65 -0.46 2.63 -13.28
N HIS A 66 -1.69 2.58 -13.78
CA HIS A 66 -2.29 1.37 -14.36
C HIS A 66 -1.40 0.77 -15.46
N ARG A 67 -1.01 1.60 -16.43
CA ARG A 67 -0.13 1.15 -17.52
C ARG A 67 1.17 0.56 -16.99
N HIS A 68 1.84 1.27 -16.07
CA HIS A 68 3.09 0.81 -15.50
C HIS A 68 2.94 -0.53 -14.77
N VAL A 69 1.92 -0.68 -13.94
CA VAL A 69 1.68 -1.91 -13.18
C VAL A 69 1.36 -3.08 -14.10
N GLN A 70 0.52 -2.88 -15.12
CA GLN A 70 0.19 -3.92 -16.11
C GLN A 70 1.40 -4.37 -16.93
N ASP A 71 2.31 -3.45 -17.25
CA ASP A 71 3.51 -3.77 -18.04
C ASP A 71 4.62 -4.41 -17.20
N ALA A 72 4.81 -3.93 -15.95
CA ALA A 72 5.93 -4.33 -15.10
C ALA A 72 5.66 -5.59 -14.28
N TYR A 73 4.39 -5.84 -13.90
CA TYR A 73 4.04 -6.92 -12.97
C TYR A 73 3.11 -7.95 -13.61
N ARG A 74 3.72 -8.92 -14.29
CA ARG A 74 3.01 -10.06 -14.89
C ARG A 74 3.35 -11.30 -14.09
N PHE A 75 2.38 -11.80 -13.34
CA PHE A 75 2.52 -13.06 -12.64
C PHE A 75 2.16 -14.23 -13.57
N ASP A 76 2.83 -15.35 -13.37
CA ASP A 76 2.52 -16.60 -14.05
C ASP A 76 1.08 -17.06 -13.75
N ARG A 77 0.41 -17.64 -14.75
CA ARG A 77 -0.96 -18.17 -14.61
C ARG A 77 -1.12 -19.27 -13.56
N PHE A 78 -0.07 -20.00 -13.28
CA PHE A 78 -0.04 -21.07 -12.28
C PHE A 78 0.31 -20.52 -10.88
N GLY A 79 0.99 -19.37 -10.81
CA GLY A 79 1.27 -18.63 -9.60
C GLY A 79 0.03 -17.87 -9.13
N LYS A 80 -0.32 -17.98 -7.86
CA LYS A 80 -1.48 -17.29 -7.26
C LYS A 80 -1.19 -15.83 -6.89
N GLY A 81 -0.26 -15.16 -7.60
CA GLY A 81 0.15 -13.79 -7.35
C GLY A 81 -0.54 -12.80 -8.30
N PHE A 82 -0.72 -11.57 -7.83
CA PHE A 82 -1.22 -10.45 -8.63
C PHE A 82 -0.82 -9.10 -8.01
N VAL A 83 -0.79 -8.07 -8.85
CA VAL A 83 -0.87 -6.67 -8.43
C VAL A 83 -2.12 -6.08 -9.05
N GLU A 84 -3.11 -5.76 -8.23
CA GLU A 84 -4.41 -5.24 -8.65
C GLU A 84 -4.55 -3.80 -8.20
N ILE A 85 -5.04 -2.94 -9.10
CA ILE A 85 -5.31 -1.54 -8.75
C ILE A 85 -6.81 -1.40 -8.52
N LEU A 86 -7.17 -1.00 -7.30
CA LEU A 86 -8.52 -0.64 -6.92
C LEU A 86 -8.61 0.89 -6.85
N SER A 87 -9.44 1.45 -7.70
CA SER A 87 -9.71 2.89 -7.73
C SER A 87 -10.93 3.19 -6.86
N ALA A 88 -11.02 4.45 -6.38
CA ALA A 88 -12.26 4.90 -5.74
C ALA A 88 -13.41 4.80 -6.75
N GLU A 89 -14.46 4.11 -6.38
CA GLU A 89 -15.67 3.95 -7.18
C GLU A 89 -16.76 4.87 -6.63
N GLN A 90 -17.50 5.51 -7.53
CA GLN A 90 -18.76 6.16 -7.19
C GLN A 90 -19.80 5.06 -7.00
N THR A 91 -20.43 5.02 -5.84
CA THR A 91 -21.51 4.08 -5.54
C THR A 91 -22.85 4.83 -5.48
N GLU A 92 -23.96 4.12 -5.60
CA GLU A 92 -25.31 4.69 -5.47
C GLU A 92 -25.55 5.40 -4.13
N HIS A 93 -24.67 5.20 -3.14
CA HIS A 93 -24.77 5.77 -1.79
C HIS A 93 -23.87 7.00 -1.57
N GLY A 94 -23.19 7.52 -2.59
CA GLY A 94 -22.43 8.77 -2.51
C GLY A 94 -21.27 8.87 -3.50
N ASP A 95 -21.01 10.09 -3.94
CA ASP A 95 -19.89 10.49 -4.82
C ASP A 95 -18.60 10.74 -4.02
N ASP A 96 -18.51 10.21 -2.82
CA ASP A 96 -17.47 10.57 -1.88
C ASP A 96 -16.14 9.88 -2.19
N TRP A 97 -15.14 10.70 -2.42
CA TRP A 97 -13.75 10.28 -2.38
C TRP A 97 -13.41 9.67 -1.01
N TYR A 98 -12.37 8.82 -0.95
CA TYR A 98 -11.89 8.30 0.32
C TYR A 98 -11.62 9.44 1.31
N GLN A 99 -12.24 9.37 2.46
CA GLN A 99 -12.10 10.38 3.54
C GLN A 99 -10.76 10.26 4.29
N GLY A 100 -9.92 9.33 3.88
CA GLY A 100 -8.59 9.10 4.43
C GLY A 100 -8.09 7.71 4.11
N THR A 101 -6.90 7.39 4.62
CA THR A 101 -6.23 6.12 4.33
C THR A 101 -6.96 4.91 4.91
N ALA A 102 -7.49 5.04 6.13
CA ALA A 102 -8.27 3.97 6.77
C ALA A 102 -9.60 3.73 6.06
N ASP A 103 -10.28 4.80 5.62
CA ASP A 103 -11.52 4.70 4.87
C ASP A 103 -11.31 4.01 3.52
N ALA A 104 -10.19 4.30 2.83
CA ALA A 104 -9.83 3.63 1.60
C ALA A 104 -9.72 2.11 1.77
N VAL A 105 -9.06 1.65 2.82
CA VAL A 105 -8.95 0.22 3.12
C VAL A 105 -10.31 -0.38 3.46
N ARG A 106 -11.08 0.29 4.34
CA ARG A 106 -12.39 -0.18 4.80
C ARG A 106 -13.38 -0.38 3.66
N ARG A 107 -13.48 0.58 2.74
CA ARG A 107 -14.39 0.50 1.58
C ARG A 107 -14.00 -0.63 0.62
N ASN A 108 -12.73 -0.97 0.53
CA ASN A 108 -12.24 -2.03 -0.35
C ASN A 108 -12.18 -3.42 0.28
N LEU A 109 -12.58 -3.60 1.55
CA LEU A 109 -12.57 -4.91 2.20
C LEU A 109 -13.35 -5.98 1.43
N ILE A 110 -14.45 -5.61 0.78
CA ILE A 110 -15.28 -6.49 -0.03
C ILE A 110 -14.56 -7.04 -1.26
N HIS A 111 -13.57 -6.30 -1.79
CA HIS A 111 -12.82 -6.67 -3.00
C HIS A 111 -11.61 -7.56 -2.69
N PHE A 112 -11.14 -7.61 -1.45
CA PHE A 112 -9.94 -8.38 -1.11
C PHE A 112 -10.17 -9.89 -1.08
N GLY A 113 -11.42 -10.36 -1.03
CA GLY A 113 -11.73 -11.78 -0.94
C GLY A 113 -11.00 -12.47 0.22
N ALA A 114 -10.86 -11.75 1.34
CA ALA A 114 -10.11 -12.19 2.49
C ALA A 114 -10.97 -13.00 3.46
N ASP A 115 -10.37 -14.01 4.06
CA ASP A 115 -10.96 -14.74 5.17
C ASP A 115 -10.76 -13.97 6.50
N PRO A 116 -11.64 -14.15 7.51
CA PRO A 116 -11.53 -13.44 8.81
C PRO A 116 -10.19 -13.64 9.53
N ASN A 117 -9.46 -14.70 9.21
CA ASN A 117 -8.15 -15.02 9.80
C ASN A 117 -6.96 -14.55 8.97
N ASP A 118 -7.19 -13.94 7.81
CA ASP A 118 -6.11 -13.44 6.96
C ASP A 118 -5.45 -12.21 7.57
N VAL A 119 -4.23 -11.93 7.12
CA VAL A 119 -3.42 -10.81 7.62
C VAL A 119 -3.35 -9.73 6.57
N PHE A 120 -3.55 -8.49 6.97
CA PHE A 120 -3.36 -7.32 6.11
C PHE A 120 -2.06 -6.60 6.47
N VAL A 121 -1.20 -6.37 5.46
CA VAL A 121 -0.02 -5.50 5.55
C VAL A 121 -0.35 -4.22 4.81
N ILE A 122 -0.59 -3.14 5.56
CA ILE A 122 -0.99 -1.84 5.01
C ILE A 122 0.24 -0.96 4.88
N LEU A 123 0.50 -0.45 3.68
CA LEU A 123 1.72 0.25 3.31
C LEU A 123 1.42 1.61 2.67
N SER A 124 2.29 2.58 2.89
CA SER A 124 2.28 3.81 2.11
C SER A 124 2.96 3.57 0.75
N GLY A 125 2.38 4.12 -0.33
CA GLY A 125 2.88 3.95 -1.70
C GLY A 125 4.00 4.92 -2.10
N ASP A 126 4.48 5.73 -1.16
CA ASP A 126 5.46 6.80 -1.41
C ASP A 126 6.72 6.71 -0.55
N GLN A 127 6.86 5.65 0.22
CA GLN A 127 8.02 5.48 1.11
C GLN A 127 9.17 4.74 0.43
N LEU A 128 10.37 5.25 0.61
CA LEU A 128 11.61 4.72 0.06
C LEU A 128 12.39 4.02 1.18
N TYR A 129 12.04 2.78 1.48
CA TYR A 129 12.79 1.94 2.42
C TYR A 129 12.85 0.49 1.92
N ARG A 130 13.85 -0.24 2.36
CA ARG A 130 13.96 -1.69 2.17
C ARG A 130 13.54 -2.39 3.45
N MET A 131 12.52 -3.25 3.36
CA MET A 131 11.99 -3.96 4.52
C MET A 131 11.53 -5.37 4.13
N ASP A 132 11.89 -6.34 4.96
CA ASP A 132 11.36 -7.71 4.92
C ASP A 132 10.13 -7.79 5.82
N PHE A 133 8.95 -7.72 5.21
CA PHE A 133 7.68 -7.79 5.94
C PHE A 133 7.41 -9.18 6.53
N SER A 134 8.10 -10.23 6.06
CA SER A 134 7.90 -11.58 6.59
C SER A 134 8.25 -11.68 8.08
N LYS A 135 9.25 -10.92 8.52
CA LYS A 135 9.65 -10.85 9.93
C LYS A 135 8.56 -10.21 10.79
N MET A 136 8.01 -9.08 10.31
CA MET A 136 6.93 -8.37 11.00
C MET A 136 5.65 -9.22 11.11
N VAL A 137 5.26 -9.89 10.02
CA VAL A 137 4.10 -10.79 10.02
C VAL A 137 4.31 -11.99 10.94
N LYS A 138 5.51 -12.60 10.93
CA LYS A 138 5.84 -13.71 11.85
C LYS A 138 5.73 -13.28 13.31
N ASP A 139 6.25 -12.10 13.66
CA ASP A 139 6.20 -11.58 15.03
C ASP A 139 4.75 -11.26 15.44
N HIS A 140 3.97 -10.62 14.56
CA HIS A 140 2.54 -10.37 14.74
C HIS A 140 1.77 -11.67 15.09
N LEU A 141 1.94 -12.70 14.27
CA LEU A 141 1.27 -13.99 14.47
C LEU A 141 1.75 -14.70 15.74
N LYS A 142 3.05 -14.66 16.05
CA LYS A 142 3.62 -15.24 17.26
C LYS A 142 3.09 -14.62 18.53
N ARG A 143 2.85 -13.31 18.52
CA ARG A 143 2.31 -12.56 19.67
C ARG A 143 0.78 -12.67 19.78
N GLY A 144 0.10 -13.18 18.76
CA GLY A 144 -1.35 -13.15 18.69
C GLY A 144 -1.91 -11.73 18.71
N ALA A 145 -1.16 -10.75 18.17
CA ALA A 145 -1.55 -9.36 18.19
C ALA A 145 -2.70 -9.11 17.20
N GLU A 146 -3.62 -8.22 17.54
CA GLU A 146 -4.66 -7.75 16.63
C GLU A 146 -4.11 -6.72 15.64
N VAL A 147 -3.23 -5.82 16.14
CA VAL A 147 -2.57 -4.78 15.35
C VAL A 147 -1.07 -4.74 15.68
N THR A 148 -0.25 -4.60 14.65
CA THR A 148 1.20 -4.36 14.78
C THR A 148 1.58 -3.15 13.97
N VAL A 149 2.22 -2.16 14.59
CA VAL A 149 2.62 -0.92 13.94
C VAL A 149 4.13 -0.85 13.82
N ALA A 150 4.64 -0.63 12.60
CA ALA A 150 6.04 -0.31 12.40
C ALA A 150 6.30 1.14 12.79
N ALA A 151 7.13 1.35 13.80
CA ALA A 151 7.48 2.67 14.31
C ALA A 151 8.99 2.87 14.29
N LYS A 152 9.42 4.13 14.14
CA LYS A 152 10.80 4.55 14.22
C LYS A 152 10.96 5.56 15.36
N PRO A 153 11.94 5.40 16.26
CA PRO A 153 12.23 6.42 17.24
C PRO A 153 12.74 7.70 16.54
N VAL A 154 12.25 8.84 16.99
CA VAL A 154 12.66 10.15 16.47
C VAL A 154 12.92 11.09 17.62
N PRO A 155 13.83 12.08 17.47
CA PRO A 155 14.02 13.15 18.45
C PRO A 155 12.73 13.95 18.67
N LEU A 156 12.51 14.41 19.89
CA LEU A 156 11.31 15.18 20.23
C LEU A 156 11.19 16.47 19.40
N SER A 157 12.32 17.05 18.99
CA SER A 157 12.37 18.23 18.10
C SER A 157 11.74 17.99 16.71
N GLU A 158 11.69 16.76 16.26
CA GLU A 158 11.12 16.37 14.93
C GLU A 158 9.66 15.89 15.07
N ALA A 159 9.15 15.77 16.27
CA ALA A 159 7.88 15.12 16.56
C ALA A 159 6.64 15.89 16.07
N SER A 160 6.72 17.22 15.97
CA SER A 160 5.56 18.09 15.69
C SER A 160 4.89 17.86 14.33
N GLY A 161 5.60 17.27 13.36
CA GLY A 161 5.08 16.95 12.03
C GLY A 161 4.71 15.48 11.82
N LEU A 162 4.78 14.64 12.86
CA LEU A 162 4.65 13.20 12.76
C LEU A 162 3.47 12.67 13.58
N GLY A 163 2.93 11.52 13.16
CA GLY A 163 2.04 10.72 13.99
C GLY A 163 2.87 10.03 15.09
N LEU A 164 2.55 10.29 16.34
CA LEU A 164 3.29 9.78 17.47
C LEU A 164 2.57 8.60 18.13
N LEU A 165 3.35 7.63 18.58
CA LEU A 165 2.91 6.54 19.45
C LEU A 165 3.54 6.75 20.83
N ARG A 166 2.71 6.75 21.87
CA ARG A 166 3.19 6.74 23.26
C ARG A 166 3.33 5.27 23.68
N ILE A 167 4.51 4.91 24.12
CA ILE A 167 4.76 3.59 24.71
C ILE A 167 4.53 3.76 26.22
N GLY A 168 3.59 2.99 26.78
CA GLY A 168 3.30 2.95 28.21
C GLY A 168 4.28 2.05 28.94
#